data_4339c2cd589d4e6341b715e669d01c8c
#
_entry.id   4339c2cd589d4e6341b715e669d01c8c
#
_cell.length_a   1.000
_cell.length_b   1.000
_cell.length_c   1.000
_cell.angle_alpha   90.00
_cell.angle_beta   90.00
_cell.angle_gamma   90.00
#
_symmetry.space_group_name_H-M   'P 1'
#
loop_
_entity.id
_entity.type
_entity.pdbx_description
1 polymer ?
#
loop_
_entity_poly.entity_id
_entity_poly.type
_entity_poly.pdbx_seq_one_letter_code
_entity_poly.pdbx_strand_id
1 'polypeptide(L)'
;MMIDIDHVSFQYSGAERENLQNFNLQIEKGECVVLTGESGCGKTCVTRLINTLIPHFYEGEMSGTVLIDGVDTRTIQPHDLSDKIGSVFQNPRSQFFSLDTDSEIVFGMENKGMPYQVMLDRYQQTIRELHIEKLKDRNLFDLSGGQKQTIAFASVYALNPDIFVLDEPSSNLDPEAIQELRRLLLLIKAQGKTIIVSEHRLYFLNGIADRIVLMEHGKLKQSWSASDFALLSTEQIKALGLRSYT
;
A
#
# COMPACT_ATOMS: atom_id res chain seq x y z
N MET A 1 16.05 2.58 -9.57
CA MET A 1 15.28 1.52 -8.87
C MET A 1 14.91 2.03 -7.50
N MET A 2 13.65 1.91 -7.08
CA MET A 2 13.16 2.38 -5.78
C MET A 2 13.05 1.22 -4.78
N ILE A 3 12.58 0.06 -5.25
CA ILE A 3 12.47 -1.16 -4.46
C ILE A 3 13.09 -2.31 -5.23
N ASP A 4 13.92 -3.09 -4.57
CA ASP A 4 14.54 -4.29 -5.12
C ASP A 4 14.40 -5.46 -4.15
N ILE A 5 13.60 -6.43 -4.52
CA ILE A 5 13.41 -7.69 -3.80
C ILE A 5 14.13 -8.76 -4.60
N ASP A 6 15.24 -9.28 -4.05
CA ASP A 6 16.12 -10.21 -4.75
C ASP A 6 16.20 -11.56 -4.04
N HIS A 7 15.74 -12.61 -4.73
CA HIS A 7 15.77 -14.01 -4.29
C HIS A 7 15.21 -14.24 -2.87
N VAL A 8 14.12 -13.50 -2.49
CA VAL A 8 13.57 -13.60 -1.14
C VAL A 8 12.71 -14.85 -0.99
N SER A 9 13.09 -15.69 -0.02
CA SER A 9 12.21 -16.70 0.57
C SER A 9 11.89 -16.28 2.01
N PHE A 10 10.65 -16.50 2.43
CA PHE A 10 10.20 -16.17 3.78
C PHE A 10 9.15 -17.17 4.29
N GLN A 11 9.32 -17.59 5.54
CA GLN A 11 8.39 -18.44 6.27
C GLN A 11 8.14 -17.86 7.65
N TYR A 12 6.87 -17.60 7.99
CA TYR A 12 6.53 -17.17 9.36
C TYR A 12 6.86 -18.24 10.38
N SER A 13 7.28 -17.84 11.58
CA SER A 13 7.48 -18.75 12.70
C SER A 13 6.22 -19.57 12.97
N GLY A 14 6.36 -20.90 12.99
CA GLY A 14 5.26 -21.83 13.19
C GLY A 14 4.40 -22.12 11.96
N ALA A 15 4.70 -21.55 10.80
CA ALA A 15 4.03 -21.91 9.55
C ALA A 15 4.59 -23.23 8.99
N GLU A 16 3.72 -24.04 8.39
CA GLU A 16 4.12 -25.32 7.77
C GLU A 16 4.78 -25.15 6.38
N ARG A 17 4.61 -23.97 5.76
CA ARG A 17 5.08 -23.69 4.38
C ARG A 17 5.67 -22.31 4.27
N GLU A 18 6.59 -22.16 3.35
CA GLU A 18 7.09 -20.85 2.94
C GLU A 18 5.96 -19.99 2.36
N ASN A 19 5.91 -18.75 2.81
CA ASN A 19 4.95 -17.74 2.33
C ASN A 19 5.46 -17.03 1.08
N LEU A 20 6.77 -16.94 0.91
CA LEU A 20 7.45 -16.52 -0.31
C LEU A 20 8.55 -17.52 -0.65
N GLN A 21 8.73 -17.78 -1.94
CA GLN A 21 9.68 -18.77 -2.46
C GLN A 21 10.48 -18.15 -3.62
N ASN A 22 11.74 -17.82 -3.36
CA ASN A 22 12.64 -17.24 -4.36
C ASN A 22 11.98 -16.08 -5.14
N PHE A 23 11.33 -15.19 -4.40
CA PHE A 23 10.54 -14.08 -4.96
C PHE A 23 11.46 -12.95 -5.41
N ASN A 24 11.25 -12.47 -6.64
CA ASN A 24 12.01 -11.40 -7.24
C ASN A 24 11.07 -10.32 -7.76
N LEU A 25 11.28 -9.06 -7.38
CA LEU A 25 10.48 -7.93 -7.86
C LEU A 25 11.29 -6.64 -7.76
N GLN A 26 11.41 -5.95 -8.88
CA GLN A 26 12.02 -4.64 -8.97
C GLN A 26 10.96 -3.59 -9.29
N ILE A 27 10.96 -2.46 -8.60
CA ILE A 27 10.00 -1.37 -8.80
C ILE A 27 10.76 -0.06 -8.97
N GLU A 28 10.46 0.64 -10.06
CA GLU A 28 11.07 1.93 -10.35
C GLU A 28 10.41 3.08 -9.57
N LYS A 29 11.12 4.18 -9.44
CA LYS A 29 10.58 5.40 -8.83
C LYS A 29 9.39 5.92 -9.63
N GLY A 30 8.28 6.21 -8.94
CA GLY A 30 7.04 6.70 -9.56
C GLY A 30 6.21 5.62 -10.24
N GLU A 31 6.64 4.34 -10.21
CA GLU A 31 5.87 3.23 -10.75
C GLU A 31 4.70 2.85 -9.83
N CYS A 32 3.55 2.52 -10.41
CA CYS A 32 2.41 1.92 -9.72
C CYS A 32 2.34 0.44 -10.06
N VAL A 33 2.66 -0.42 -9.10
CA VAL A 33 2.63 -1.88 -9.24
C VAL A 33 1.46 -2.46 -8.47
N VAL A 34 0.67 -3.29 -9.14
CA VAL A 34 -0.45 -4.02 -8.54
C VAL A 34 -0.07 -5.48 -8.36
N LEU A 35 -0.09 -5.94 -7.12
CA LEU A 35 0.07 -7.34 -6.75
C LEU A 35 -1.30 -8.00 -6.71
N THR A 36 -1.52 -9.04 -7.50
CA THR A 36 -2.78 -9.77 -7.54
C THR A 36 -2.55 -11.27 -7.48
N GLY A 37 -3.62 -12.04 -7.26
CA GLY A 37 -3.60 -13.49 -7.12
C GLY A 37 -4.55 -13.94 -6.03
N GLU A 38 -4.66 -15.25 -5.82
CA GLU A 38 -5.55 -15.84 -4.82
C GLU A 38 -5.24 -15.39 -3.39
N SER A 39 -6.23 -15.52 -2.48
CA SER A 39 -5.98 -15.28 -1.06
C SER A 39 -4.92 -16.25 -0.54
N GLY A 40 -3.99 -15.73 0.27
CA GLY A 40 -2.89 -16.53 0.82
C GLY A 40 -1.73 -16.79 -0.13
N CYS A 41 -1.71 -16.25 -1.36
CA CYS A 41 -0.59 -16.44 -2.30
C CYS A 41 0.68 -15.65 -1.96
N GLY A 42 0.68 -14.83 -0.88
CA GLY A 42 1.88 -14.10 -0.42
C GLY A 42 1.86 -12.58 -0.62
N LYS A 43 0.79 -11.96 -1.17
CA LYS A 43 0.72 -10.51 -1.41
C LYS A 43 1.01 -9.67 -0.16
N THR A 44 0.31 -9.96 0.93
CA THR A 44 0.52 -9.28 2.22
C THR A 44 1.94 -9.51 2.76
N CYS A 45 2.56 -10.66 2.45
CA CYS A 45 3.95 -10.89 2.82
C CYS A 45 4.89 -9.93 2.06
N VAL A 46 4.66 -9.71 0.77
CA VAL A 46 5.43 -8.74 -0.03
C VAL A 46 5.22 -7.31 0.48
N THR A 47 3.97 -6.91 0.79
CA THR A 47 3.72 -5.57 1.36
C THR A 47 4.43 -5.39 2.71
N ARG A 48 4.46 -6.43 3.56
CA ARG A 48 5.17 -6.44 4.85
C ARG A 48 6.70 -6.42 4.72
N LEU A 49 7.26 -6.98 3.66
CA LEU A 49 8.68 -6.83 3.35
C LEU A 49 9.01 -5.39 2.97
N ILE A 50 8.19 -4.78 2.10
CA ILE A 50 8.41 -3.41 1.61
C ILE A 50 8.28 -2.39 2.75
N ASN A 51 7.26 -2.52 3.61
CA ASN A 51 7.07 -1.61 4.73
C ASN A 51 7.89 -1.99 5.98
N THR A 52 8.82 -2.93 5.84
CA THR A 52 9.78 -3.37 6.88
C THR A 52 9.17 -4.00 8.13
N LEU A 53 7.89 -4.36 8.08
CA LEU A 53 7.28 -5.15 9.16
C LEU A 53 7.86 -6.58 9.22
N ILE A 54 8.38 -7.09 8.11
CA ILE A 54 9.25 -8.27 8.06
C ILE A 54 10.68 -7.75 7.81
N PRO A 55 11.66 -8.15 8.62
CA PRO A 55 11.60 -9.12 9.71
C PRO A 55 11.34 -8.51 11.09
N HIS A 56 11.13 -7.20 11.23
CA HIS A 56 11.20 -6.50 12.53
C HIS A 56 10.03 -6.77 13.47
N PHE A 57 8.82 -6.99 12.96
CA PHE A 57 7.60 -7.25 13.76
C PHE A 57 7.02 -8.63 13.53
N TYR A 58 7.28 -9.23 12.38
CA TYR A 58 6.84 -10.58 12.06
C TYR A 58 8.05 -11.50 12.02
N GLU A 59 8.15 -12.34 13.02
CA GLU A 59 9.24 -13.32 13.14
C GLU A 59 9.11 -14.44 12.10
N GLY A 60 10.25 -14.89 11.60
CA GLY A 60 10.31 -15.96 10.61
C GLY A 60 11.72 -16.14 10.06
N GLU A 61 11.86 -17.15 9.23
CA GLU A 61 13.09 -17.42 8.51
C GLU A 61 13.06 -16.70 7.15
N MET A 62 14.05 -15.85 6.91
CA MET A 62 14.17 -15.06 5.68
C MET A 62 15.54 -15.26 5.04
N SER A 63 15.53 -15.52 3.72
CA SER A 63 16.71 -15.46 2.85
C SER A 63 16.52 -14.43 1.75
N GLY A 64 17.59 -14.11 1.01
CA GLY A 64 17.58 -13.07 -0.01
C GLY A 64 17.72 -11.66 0.56
N THR A 65 17.46 -10.63 -0.23
CA THR A 65 17.62 -9.23 0.16
C THR A 65 16.44 -8.37 -0.28
N VAL A 66 16.12 -7.35 0.53
CA VAL A 66 15.14 -6.30 0.18
C VAL A 66 15.83 -4.95 0.33
N LEU A 67 15.97 -4.23 -0.77
CA LEU A 67 16.55 -2.90 -0.78
C LEU A 67 15.46 -1.86 -1.03
N ILE A 68 15.43 -0.83 -0.21
CA ILE A 68 14.60 0.37 -0.41
C ILE A 68 15.54 1.55 -0.65
N ASP A 69 15.45 2.11 -1.85
CA ASP A 69 16.35 3.21 -2.27
C ASP A 69 17.84 2.84 -2.03
N GLY A 70 18.20 1.58 -2.35
CA GLY A 70 19.54 1.03 -2.21
C GLY A 70 19.96 0.63 -0.79
N VAL A 71 19.08 0.78 0.22
CA VAL A 71 19.38 0.44 1.63
C VAL A 71 18.71 -0.90 1.99
N ASP A 72 19.48 -1.84 2.56
CA ASP A 72 18.95 -3.14 3.01
C ASP A 72 18.04 -2.95 4.23
N THR A 73 16.80 -3.41 4.13
CA THR A 73 15.78 -3.26 5.17
C THR A 73 16.14 -3.94 6.50
N ARG A 74 17.03 -4.91 6.48
CA ARG A 74 17.52 -5.58 7.72
C ARG A 74 18.51 -4.74 8.52
N THR A 75 19.12 -3.73 7.90
CA THR A 75 20.15 -2.89 8.51
C THR A 75 19.61 -1.62 9.15
N ILE A 76 18.32 -1.33 8.94
CA ILE A 76 17.64 -0.10 9.38
C ILE A 76 16.41 -0.45 10.21
N GLN A 77 16.05 0.46 11.11
CA GLN A 77 14.83 0.30 11.90
C GLN A 77 13.60 0.81 11.13
N PRO A 78 12.40 0.24 11.35
CA PRO A 78 11.19 0.68 10.66
C PRO A 78 10.89 2.18 10.79
N HIS A 79 11.23 2.80 11.93
CA HIS A 79 11.02 4.22 12.11
C HIS A 79 11.91 5.11 11.23
N ASP A 80 13.10 4.63 10.82
CA ASP A 80 14.00 5.37 9.91
C ASP A 80 13.43 5.44 8.48
N LEU A 81 12.56 4.48 8.11
CA LEU A 81 11.88 4.45 6.80
C LEU A 81 10.50 5.11 6.81
N SER A 82 10.02 5.53 7.97
CA SER A 82 8.70 6.16 8.12
C SER A 82 8.55 7.47 7.34
N ASP A 83 9.66 8.10 6.94
CA ASP A 83 9.67 9.26 6.04
C ASP A 83 9.53 8.87 4.56
N LYS A 84 9.97 7.67 4.21
CA LYS A 84 9.98 7.20 2.83
C LYS A 84 8.77 6.34 2.49
N ILE A 85 8.24 5.57 3.44
CA ILE A 85 7.19 4.58 3.20
C ILE A 85 5.98 4.88 4.06
N GLY A 86 4.85 5.06 3.40
CA GLY A 86 3.55 5.17 4.04
C GLY A 86 2.70 3.94 3.74
N SER A 87 2.10 3.34 4.77
CA SER A 87 1.29 2.13 4.65
C SER A 87 -0.17 2.40 4.96
N VAL A 88 -1.06 1.89 4.12
CA VAL A 88 -2.51 1.86 4.37
C VAL A 88 -2.94 0.41 4.45
N PHE A 89 -3.39 -0.01 5.63
CA PHE A 89 -3.76 -1.40 5.90
C PHE A 89 -5.18 -1.74 5.45
N GLN A 90 -5.43 -3.02 5.25
CA GLN A 90 -6.74 -3.58 4.86
C GLN A 90 -7.89 -3.15 5.79
N ASN A 91 -7.62 -3.09 7.10
CA ASN A 91 -8.58 -2.60 8.09
C ASN A 91 -8.12 -1.24 8.63
N PRO A 92 -8.73 -0.13 8.21
CA PRO A 92 -8.33 1.20 8.67
C PRO A 92 -8.43 1.38 10.18
N ARG A 93 -9.34 0.64 10.85
CA ARG A 93 -9.50 0.73 12.32
C ARG A 93 -8.26 0.26 13.08
N SER A 94 -7.51 -0.68 12.53
CA SER A 94 -6.27 -1.16 13.15
C SER A 94 -5.10 -0.20 13.03
N GLN A 95 -5.27 0.87 12.23
CA GLN A 95 -4.25 1.89 12.00
C GLN A 95 -4.43 3.11 12.89
N PHE A 96 -5.64 3.35 13.44
CA PHE A 96 -5.97 4.55 14.20
C PHE A 96 -5.42 4.50 15.63
N PHE A 97 -4.83 5.62 16.03
CA PHE A 97 -4.32 5.87 17.38
C PHE A 97 -5.11 6.94 18.11
N SER A 98 -5.86 7.78 17.39
CA SER A 98 -6.62 8.90 17.92
C SER A 98 -8.12 8.60 17.99
N LEU A 99 -8.88 9.48 18.63
CA LEU A 99 -10.35 9.39 18.71
C LEU A 99 -11.04 10.24 17.65
N ASP A 100 -10.38 11.25 17.15
CA ASP A 100 -10.90 12.21 16.18
C ASP A 100 -10.02 12.28 14.92
N THR A 101 -10.60 12.80 13.86
CA THR A 101 -10.00 12.88 12.54
C THR A 101 -8.79 13.78 12.45
N ASP A 102 -8.83 14.92 13.13
CA ASP A 102 -7.79 15.92 13.02
C ASP A 102 -6.53 15.47 13.76
N SER A 103 -6.70 14.94 14.99
CA SER A 103 -5.62 14.32 15.75
C SER A 103 -5.01 13.13 14.99
N GLU A 104 -5.81 12.31 14.32
CA GLU A 104 -5.30 11.17 13.55
C GLU A 104 -4.44 11.62 12.35
N ILE A 105 -4.86 12.66 11.63
CA ILE A 105 -4.10 13.17 10.48
C ILE A 105 -2.75 13.74 10.91
N VAL A 106 -2.67 14.41 12.08
CA VAL A 106 -1.42 15.01 12.54
C VAL A 106 -0.54 14.06 13.38
N PHE A 107 -1.08 12.94 13.85
CA PHE A 107 -0.42 12.01 14.77
C PHE A 107 1.00 11.60 14.33
N GLY A 108 1.18 11.22 13.06
CA GLY A 108 2.48 10.83 12.53
C GLY A 108 3.49 11.99 12.52
N MET A 109 3.03 13.21 12.25
CA MET A 109 3.87 14.41 12.26
C MET A 109 4.28 14.81 13.67
N GLU A 110 3.38 14.67 14.66
CA GLU A 110 3.67 14.87 16.08
C GLU A 110 4.73 13.89 16.59
N ASN A 111 4.59 12.60 16.25
CA ASN A 111 5.57 11.58 16.62
C ASN A 111 6.97 11.84 16.04
N LYS A 112 7.06 12.55 14.92
CA LYS A 112 8.31 13.01 14.33
C LYS A 112 8.85 14.29 14.93
N GLY A 113 8.13 14.91 15.86
CA GLY A 113 8.51 16.17 16.47
C GLY A 113 8.55 17.34 15.48
N MET A 114 7.69 17.32 14.44
CA MET A 114 7.65 18.42 13.47
C MET A 114 7.25 19.74 14.15
N PRO A 115 7.83 20.89 13.75
CA PRO A 115 7.43 22.19 14.27
C PRO A 115 5.94 22.44 14.01
N TYR A 116 5.25 23.03 14.99
CA TYR A 116 3.79 23.27 14.95
C TYR A 116 3.33 23.94 13.64
N GLN A 117 4.03 24.99 13.20
CA GLN A 117 3.64 25.70 11.97
C GLN A 117 3.72 24.81 10.73
N VAL A 118 4.75 23.96 10.65
CA VAL A 118 4.93 23.00 9.54
C VAL A 118 3.80 21.95 9.56
N MET A 119 3.44 21.45 10.74
CA MET A 119 2.32 20.51 10.88
C MET A 119 0.99 21.15 10.47
N LEU A 120 0.74 22.42 10.91
CA LEU A 120 -0.48 23.13 10.58
C LEU A 120 -0.61 23.36 9.07
N ASP A 121 0.46 23.82 8.41
CA ASP A 121 0.48 24.05 6.97
C ASP A 121 0.25 22.73 6.22
N ARG A 122 0.89 21.65 6.64
CA ARG A 122 0.77 20.33 6.05
C ARG A 122 -0.62 19.71 6.25
N TYR A 123 -1.19 19.85 7.45
CA TYR A 123 -2.57 19.47 7.75
C TYR A 123 -3.56 20.21 6.85
N GLN A 124 -3.46 21.54 6.75
CA GLN A 124 -4.34 22.33 5.89
C GLN A 124 -4.20 21.98 4.42
N GLN A 125 -2.97 21.70 3.95
CA GLN A 125 -2.72 21.22 2.60
C GLN A 125 -3.41 19.86 2.37
N THR A 126 -3.26 18.90 3.29
CA THR A 126 -3.88 17.58 3.23
C THR A 126 -5.40 17.69 3.13
N ILE A 127 -6.03 18.50 4.00
CA ILE A 127 -7.49 18.71 3.97
C ILE A 127 -7.96 19.23 2.61
N ARG A 128 -7.26 20.22 2.04
CA ARG A 128 -7.63 20.82 0.73
C ARG A 128 -7.41 19.86 -0.43
N GLU A 129 -6.25 19.21 -0.50
CA GLU A 129 -5.90 18.35 -1.65
C GLU A 129 -6.74 17.07 -1.68
N LEU A 130 -7.09 16.54 -0.51
CA LEU A 130 -7.94 15.37 -0.40
C LEU A 130 -9.45 15.70 -0.37
N HIS A 131 -9.83 16.99 -0.36
CA HIS A 131 -11.24 17.46 -0.31
C HIS A 131 -12.03 16.87 0.86
N ILE A 132 -11.40 16.82 2.05
CA ILE A 132 -11.97 16.21 3.26
C ILE A 132 -12.42 17.21 4.32
N GLU A 133 -12.73 18.45 3.94
CA GLU A 133 -13.18 19.51 4.86
C GLU A 133 -14.39 19.09 5.70
N LYS A 134 -15.28 18.26 5.14
CA LYS A 134 -16.48 17.77 5.82
C LYS A 134 -16.19 16.69 6.89
N LEU A 135 -14.97 16.15 6.90
CA LEU A 135 -14.54 15.15 7.86
C LEU A 135 -13.77 15.73 9.03
N LYS A 136 -13.55 17.05 9.09
CA LYS A 136 -12.90 17.75 10.20
C LYS A 136 -13.72 17.64 11.48
N ASP A 137 -13.03 17.64 12.60
CA ASP A 137 -13.63 17.63 13.95
C ASP A 137 -14.65 16.49 14.16
N ARG A 138 -14.46 15.34 13.48
CA ARG A 138 -15.37 14.18 13.57
C ARG A 138 -14.77 13.09 14.44
N ASN A 139 -15.62 12.43 15.20
CA ASN A 139 -15.21 11.22 15.90
C ASN A 139 -15.01 10.08 14.89
N LEU A 140 -13.86 9.40 14.97
CA LEU A 140 -13.50 8.29 14.06
C LEU A 140 -14.48 7.11 14.12
N PHE A 141 -15.12 6.87 15.28
CA PHE A 141 -16.08 5.78 15.43
C PHE A 141 -17.38 6.03 14.64
N ASP A 142 -17.76 7.29 14.44
CA ASP A 142 -18.98 7.70 13.74
C ASP A 142 -18.85 7.71 12.22
N LEU A 143 -17.64 7.51 11.70
CA LEU A 143 -17.38 7.52 10.27
C LEU A 143 -17.83 6.22 9.60
N SER A 144 -18.31 6.33 8.35
CA SER A 144 -18.51 5.16 7.47
C SER A 144 -17.19 4.45 7.15
N GLY A 145 -17.26 3.22 6.60
CA GLY A 145 -16.07 2.48 6.19
C GLY A 145 -15.21 3.24 5.19
N GLY A 146 -15.83 3.85 4.17
CA GLY A 146 -15.13 4.66 3.17
C GLY A 146 -14.49 5.91 3.78
N GLN A 147 -15.19 6.63 4.67
CA GLN A 147 -14.65 7.78 5.37
C GLN A 147 -13.45 7.40 6.26
N LYS A 148 -13.51 6.25 6.95
CA LYS A 148 -12.37 5.71 7.72
C LYS A 148 -11.18 5.45 6.82
N GLN A 149 -11.40 4.84 5.65
CA GLN A 149 -10.33 4.60 4.67
C GLN A 149 -9.71 5.91 4.18
N THR A 150 -10.53 6.93 3.91
CA THR A 150 -10.05 8.26 3.52
C THR A 150 -9.21 8.91 4.62
N ILE A 151 -9.60 8.82 5.89
CA ILE A 151 -8.79 9.37 7.01
C ILE A 151 -7.50 8.57 7.20
N ALA A 152 -7.53 7.24 7.12
CA ALA A 152 -6.32 6.41 7.17
C ALA A 152 -5.35 6.73 6.02
N PHE A 153 -5.87 7.03 4.84
CA PHE A 153 -5.05 7.53 3.74
C PHE A 153 -4.51 8.93 4.01
N ALA A 154 -5.33 9.83 4.59
CA ALA A 154 -4.95 11.21 4.89
C ALA A 154 -3.82 11.29 5.93
N SER A 155 -3.84 10.44 6.97
CA SER A 155 -2.78 10.40 7.99
C SER A 155 -1.43 9.99 7.38
N VAL A 156 -1.46 9.06 6.43
CA VAL A 156 -0.26 8.66 5.66
C VAL A 156 0.16 9.76 4.68
N TYR A 157 -0.80 10.35 3.95
CA TYR A 157 -0.55 11.41 2.97
C TYR A 157 0.06 12.66 3.61
N ALA A 158 -0.36 13.01 4.82
CA ALA A 158 0.17 14.14 5.57
C ALA A 158 1.68 14.03 5.83
N LEU A 159 2.23 12.84 5.94
CA LEU A 159 3.67 12.59 6.08
C LEU A 159 4.46 12.76 4.76
N ASN A 160 3.76 12.81 3.62
CA ASN A 160 4.34 12.96 2.29
C ASN A 160 5.39 11.89 1.89
N PRO A 161 5.16 10.61 2.12
CA PRO A 161 6.14 9.57 1.80
C PRO A 161 6.41 9.49 0.28
N ASP A 162 7.54 8.91 -0.10
CA ASP A 162 7.89 8.65 -1.50
C ASP A 162 7.22 7.37 -2.03
N ILE A 163 6.95 6.43 -1.15
CA ILE A 163 6.37 5.12 -1.43
C ILE A 163 5.06 4.96 -0.66
N PHE A 164 4.00 4.61 -1.35
CA PHE A 164 2.71 4.22 -0.76
C PHE A 164 2.50 2.72 -0.93
N VAL A 165 2.27 2.02 0.18
CA VAL A 165 1.96 0.59 0.22
C VAL A 165 0.52 0.41 0.72
N LEU A 166 -0.36 -0.13 -0.13
CA LEU A 166 -1.76 -0.34 0.21
C LEU A 166 -2.08 -1.84 0.15
N ASP A 167 -2.52 -2.40 1.26
CA ASP A 167 -2.88 -3.82 1.34
C ASP A 167 -4.39 -3.99 1.33
N GLU A 168 -4.93 -4.51 0.22
CA GLU A 168 -6.36 -4.72 -0.06
C GLU A 168 -7.26 -3.52 0.31
N PRO A 169 -6.92 -2.30 -0.14
CA PRO A 169 -7.58 -1.08 0.34
C PRO A 169 -9.06 -0.98 -0.05
N SER A 170 -9.53 -1.78 -1.04
CA SER A 170 -10.92 -1.76 -1.49
C SER A 170 -11.82 -2.81 -0.83
N SER A 171 -11.28 -3.68 0.06
CA SER A 171 -11.92 -4.92 0.50
C SER A 171 -13.32 -4.74 1.11
N ASN A 172 -13.54 -3.65 1.86
CA ASN A 172 -14.80 -3.38 2.58
C ASN A 172 -15.47 -2.09 2.11
N LEU A 173 -15.16 -1.61 0.90
CA LEU A 173 -15.68 -0.36 0.36
C LEU A 173 -16.88 -0.60 -0.55
N ASP A 174 -17.85 0.31 -0.46
CA ASP A 174 -18.93 0.46 -1.43
C ASP A 174 -18.40 1.13 -2.72
N PRO A 175 -19.20 1.17 -3.80
CA PRO A 175 -18.76 1.75 -5.08
C PRO A 175 -18.34 3.22 -5.00
N GLU A 176 -18.98 4.04 -4.17
CA GLU A 176 -18.63 5.45 -4.00
C GLU A 176 -17.27 5.60 -3.33
N ALA A 177 -17.02 4.85 -2.26
CA ALA A 177 -15.74 4.84 -1.55
C ALA A 177 -14.60 4.30 -2.43
N ILE A 178 -14.87 3.35 -3.34
CA ILE A 178 -13.88 2.89 -4.33
C ILE A 178 -13.54 4.00 -5.32
N GLN A 179 -14.50 4.80 -5.76
CA GLN A 179 -14.23 5.94 -6.64
C GLN A 179 -13.40 7.02 -5.91
N GLU A 180 -13.68 7.24 -4.63
CA GLU A 180 -12.87 8.14 -3.82
C GLU A 180 -11.44 7.60 -3.66
N LEU A 181 -11.26 6.33 -3.32
CA LEU A 181 -9.94 5.68 -3.28
C LEU A 181 -9.19 5.83 -4.62
N ARG A 182 -9.90 5.61 -5.74
CA ARG A 182 -9.33 5.82 -7.08
C ARG A 182 -8.83 7.25 -7.26
N ARG A 183 -9.61 8.26 -6.86
CA ARG A 183 -9.23 9.68 -6.93
C ARG A 183 -7.95 9.94 -6.13
N LEU A 184 -7.85 9.40 -4.92
CA LEU A 184 -6.67 9.53 -4.07
C LEU A 184 -5.43 8.90 -4.70
N LEU A 185 -5.57 7.72 -5.30
CA LEU A 185 -4.46 7.04 -5.99
C LEU A 185 -4.01 7.82 -7.23
N LEU A 186 -4.93 8.41 -8.00
CA LEU A 186 -4.58 9.28 -9.12
C LEU A 186 -3.82 10.53 -8.66
N LEU A 187 -4.19 11.10 -7.53
CA LEU A 187 -3.52 12.27 -6.96
C LEU A 187 -2.05 11.95 -6.64
N ILE A 188 -1.78 10.88 -5.89
CA ILE A 188 -0.40 10.53 -5.52
C ILE A 188 0.41 10.05 -6.73
N LYS A 189 -0.23 9.40 -7.71
CA LYS A 189 0.40 9.03 -8.98
C LYS A 189 0.85 10.27 -9.77
N ALA A 190 -0.03 11.28 -9.86
CA ALA A 190 0.30 12.55 -10.52
C ALA A 190 1.44 13.32 -9.84
N GLN A 191 1.66 13.10 -8.54
CA GLN A 191 2.78 13.64 -7.78
C GLN A 191 4.08 12.83 -7.96
N GLY A 192 4.07 11.79 -8.79
CA GLY A 192 5.24 10.95 -9.05
C GLY A 192 5.60 10.00 -7.91
N LYS A 193 4.66 9.72 -7.01
CA LYS A 193 4.87 8.77 -5.91
C LYS A 193 4.91 7.34 -6.42
N THR A 194 5.74 6.50 -5.79
CA THR A 194 5.78 5.05 -6.04
C THR A 194 4.63 4.40 -5.28
N ILE A 195 3.86 3.53 -5.96
CA ILE A 195 2.63 2.97 -5.40
C ILE A 195 2.67 1.46 -5.52
N ILE A 196 2.47 0.76 -4.42
CA ILE A 196 2.29 -0.69 -4.40
C ILE A 196 0.90 -0.98 -3.85
N VAL A 197 0.07 -1.67 -4.63
CA VAL A 197 -1.28 -2.05 -4.23
C VAL A 197 -1.41 -3.57 -4.29
N SER A 198 -1.69 -4.21 -3.17
CA SER A 198 -2.16 -5.58 -3.14
C SER A 198 -3.67 -5.58 -3.33
N GLU A 199 -4.21 -6.22 -4.38
CA GLU A 199 -5.63 -6.13 -4.71
C GLU A 199 -6.18 -7.34 -5.47
N HIS A 200 -7.48 -7.62 -5.23
CA HIS A 200 -8.26 -8.59 -5.98
C HIS A 200 -9.19 -7.92 -7.01
N ARG A 201 -9.62 -6.68 -6.76
CA ARG A 201 -10.50 -5.88 -7.62
C ARG A 201 -9.67 -4.96 -8.49
N LEU A 202 -9.39 -5.36 -9.72
CA LEU A 202 -8.46 -4.63 -10.58
C LEU A 202 -9.07 -3.46 -11.35
N TYR A 203 -10.40 -3.45 -11.53
CA TYR A 203 -11.09 -2.51 -12.42
C TYR A 203 -10.86 -1.04 -12.08
N PHE A 204 -10.81 -0.68 -10.78
CA PHE A 204 -10.64 0.71 -10.35
C PHE A 204 -9.18 1.20 -10.49
N LEU A 205 -8.23 0.30 -10.73
CA LEU A 205 -6.81 0.60 -10.96
C LEU A 205 -6.47 0.80 -12.44
N ASN A 206 -7.46 0.61 -13.33
CA ASN A 206 -7.29 0.88 -14.75
C ASN A 206 -6.94 2.36 -14.99
N GLY A 207 -5.86 2.62 -15.74
CA GLY A 207 -5.30 3.96 -15.96
C GLY A 207 -4.50 4.55 -14.79
N ILE A 208 -4.27 3.76 -13.72
CA ILE A 208 -3.39 4.11 -12.59
C ILE A 208 -2.18 3.18 -12.57
N ALA A 209 -2.42 1.87 -12.64
CA ALA A 209 -1.38 0.88 -12.66
C ALA A 209 -0.50 1.01 -13.90
N ASP A 210 0.81 0.88 -13.71
CA ASP A 210 1.78 0.72 -14.80
C ASP A 210 2.06 -0.76 -15.06
N ARG A 211 2.01 -1.58 -14.01
CA ARG A 211 2.30 -3.01 -14.08
C ARG A 211 1.42 -3.82 -13.14
N ILE A 212 0.98 -4.98 -13.63
CA ILE A 212 0.22 -5.97 -12.89
C ILE A 212 1.09 -7.21 -12.70
N VAL A 213 1.23 -7.66 -11.46
CA VAL A 213 2.04 -8.82 -11.04
C VAL A 213 1.11 -9.87 -10.45
N LEU A 214 1.02 -11.02 -11.11
CA LEU A 214 0.29 -12.18 -10.62
C LEU A 214 1.19 -13.02 -9.73
N MET A 215 0.75 -13.24 -8.51
CA MET A 215 1.39 -14.11 -7.55
C MET A 215 0.64 -15.43 -7.40
N GLU A 216 1.38 -16.51 -7.27
CA GLU A 216 0.86 -17.86 -7.03
C GLU A 216 1.82 -18.62 -6.12
N HIS A 217 1.32 -19.18 -5.01
CA HIS A 217 2.11 -19.99 -4.07
C HIS A 217 3.44 -19.36 -3.65
N GLY A 218 3.43 -18.07 -3.30
CA GLY A 218 4.63 -17.35 -2.84
C GLY A 218 5.61 -16.95 -3.94
N LYS A 219 5.26 -17.14 -5.21
CA LYS A 219 6.12 -16.81 -6.36
C LYS A 219 5.47 -15.75 -7.25
N LEU A 220 6.31 -14.98 -7.94
CA LEU A 220 5.87 -14.21 -9.09
C LEU A 220 5.62 -15.18 -10.24
N LYS A 221 4.36 -15.37 -10.62
CA LYS A 221 3.97 -16.25 -11.73
C LYS A 221 4.10 -15.57 -13.08
N GLN A 222 3.61 -14.34 -13.16
CA GLN A 222 3.62 -13.56 -14.39
C GLN A 222 3.50 -12.06 -14.10
N SER A 223 4.05 -11.24 -14.97
CA SER A 223 3.97 -9.78 -14.90
C SER A 223 3.64 -9.23 -16.28
N TRP A 224 2.77 -8.21 -16.32
CA TRP A 224 2.37 -7.51 -17.54
C TRP A 224 2.49 -6.00 -17.33
N SER A 225 2.82 -5.27 -18.40
CA SER A 225 2.48 -3.87 -18.44
C SER A 225 0.95 -3.68 -18.35
N ALA A 226 0.48 -2.53 -17.88
CA ALA A 226 -0.96 -2.27 -17.84
C ALA A 226 -1.60 -2.33 -19.24
N SER A 227 -0.87 -1.91 -20.28
CA SER A 227 -1.31 -1.99 -21.68
C SER A 227 -1.48 -3.44 -22.16
N ASP A 228 -0.51 -4.31 -21.85
CA ASP A 228 -0.59 -5.72 -22.24
C ASP A 228 -1.69 -6.46 -21.47
N PHE A 229 -1.84 -6.14 -20.17
CA PHE A 229 -2.90 -6.73 -19.36
C PHE A 229 -4.30 -6.34 -19.85
N ALA A 230 -4.47 -5.09 -20.31
CA ALA A 230 -5.74 -4.61 -20.88
C ALA A 230 -6.13 -5.30 -22.20
N LEU A 231 -5.18 -5.95 -22.90
CA LEU A 231 -5.44 -6.74 -24.11
C LEU A 231 -5.90 -8.15 -23.82
N LEU A 232 -5.81 -8.62 -22.57
CA LEU A 232 -6.29 -9.95 -22.21
C LEU A 232 -7.81 -10.05 -22.33
N SER A 233 -8.29 -11.13 -22.93
CA SER A 233 -9.73 -11.39 -22.97
C SER A 233 -10.29 -11.72 -21.57
N THR A 234 -11.59 -11.54 -21.39
CA THR A 234 -12.26 -11.93 -20.14
C THR A 234 -12.05 -13.42 -19.80
N GLU A 235 -11.95 -14.28 -20.81
CA GLU A 235 -11.70 -15.71 -20.65
C GLU A 235 -10.26 -15.96 -20.15
N GLN A 236 -9.29 -15.26 -20.70
CA GLN A 236 -7.89 -15.32 -20.22
C GLN A 236 -7.76 -14.83 -18.78
N ILE A 237 -8.41 -13.71 -18.43
CA ILE A 237 -8.41 -13.18 -17.06
C ILE A 237 -9.03 -14.18 -16.08
N LYS A 238 -10.15 -14.80 -16.46
CA LYS A 238 -10.80 -15.86 -15.65
C LYS A 238 -9.92 -17.10 -15.51
N ALA A 239 -9.23 -17.52 -16.57
CA ALA A 239 -8.31 -18.66 -16.55
C ALA A 239 -7.10 -18.43 -15.62
N LEU A 240 -6.72 -17.17 -15.38
CA LEU A 240 -5.71 -16.77 -14.38
C LEU A 240 -6.26 -16.72 -12.94
N GLY A 241 -7.54 -17.06 -12.71
CA GLY A 241 -8.18 -16.95 -11.41
C GLY A 241 -8.48 -15.51 -10.97
N LEU A 242 -8.40 -14.55 -11.89
CA LEU A 242 -8.57 -13.13 -11.60
C LEU A 242 -10.00 -12.65 -11.86
N ARG A 243 -10.40 -11.59 -11.14
CA ARG A 243 -11.66 -10.88 -11.39
C ARG A 243 -11.51 -9.94 -12.58
N SER A 244 -12.64 -9.57 -13.22
CA SER A 244 -12.66 -8.66 -14.36
C SER A 244 -11.85 -7.37 -14.09
N TYR A 245 -11.15 -6.92 -15.14
CA TYR A 245 -10.39 -5.66 -15.15
C TYR A 245 -11.23 -4.48 -15.67
N THR A 246 -12.34 -4.78 -16.33
CA THR A 246 -13.30 -3.83 -16.91
C THR A 246 -14.67 -3.96 -16.24
#